data_2ed00b56ded0bdcff5acd6c7d25bef27
#
_entry.id   2ed00b56ded0bdcff5acd6c7d25bef27
#
_cell.length_a   1.000
_cell.length_b   1.000
_cell.length_c   1.000
_cell.angle_alpha   90.00
_cell.angle_beta   90.00
_cell.angle_gamma   90.00
#
_symmetry.space_group_name_H-M   'P 1'
#
loop_
_entity.id
_entity.type
_entity.pdbx_description
1 polymer ?
#
loop_
_entity_poly.entity_id
_entity_poly.type
_entity_poly.pdbx_seq_one_letter_code
_entity_poly.pdbx_strand_id
1 'polypeptide(L)'
;GLPGMESAFIDIGAERAAFIHIDDIIPEEEMDGHGKRNSRKEKQPIDKLLKEGNPILVQVSKGPIGTKGARITGHVSMPGRNLVYIPGSKTLGVSRQIADERERDRLKNIVNRLKPEDAGFIIRTVAENRSEDDLHSDINYLISLWEDIRGKYQTQEAPSLLHSDLNVIFRTLRD
;
A
#
# COMPACT_ATOMS: atom_id res chain seq x y z
N GLY A 1 15.99 -4.32 15.55
CA GLY A 1 15.54 -5.72 15.66
C GLY A 1 16.72 -6.64 15.93
N LEU A 2 16.48 -7.76 16.61
CA LEU A 2 17.52 -8.78 16.82
C LEU A 2 17.84 -9.47 15.50
N PRO A 3 19.14 -9.76 15.22
CA PRO A 3 19.52 -10.54 14.04
C PRO A 3 18.78 -11.88 13.97
N GLY A 4 18.20 -12.22 12.82
CA GLY A 4 17.44 -13.44 12.62
C GLY A 4 15.95 -13.35 12.92
N MET A 5 15.44 -12.22 13.40
CA MET A 5 14.00 -12.00 13.54
C MET A 5 13.36 -11.59 12.21
N GLU A 6 12.17 -12.14 11.93
CA GLU A 6 11.37 -11.82 10.73
C GLU A 6 10.42 -10.64 10.94
N SER A 7 10.43 -10.02 12.12
CA SER A 7 9.53 -8.92 12.49
C SER A 7 10.28 -7.85 13.27
N ALA A 8 9.81 -6.61 13.21
CA ALA A 8 10.30 -5.49 14.00
C ALA A 8 9.14 -4.76 14.69
N PHE A 9 9.46 -4.11 15.82
CA PHE A 9 8.53 -3.23 16.51
C PHE A 9 8.79 -1.78 16.11
N ILE A 10 7.71 -1.04 15.89
CA ILE A 10 7.75 0.34 15.41
C ILE A 10 6.83 1.19 16.29
N ASP A 11 7.34 2.34 16.74
CA ASP A 11 6.56 3.33 17.45
C ASP A 11 5.69 4.11 16.44
N ILE A 12 4.37 3.99 16.58
CA ILE A 12 3.39 4.74 15.78
C ILE A 12 2.65 5.81 16.59
N GLY A 13 3.12 6.10 17.82
CA GLY A 13 2.48 7.06 18.72
C GLY A 13 1.26 6.53 19.46
N ALA A 14 0.96 5.23 19.37
CA ALA A 14 -0.05 4.54 20.16
C ALA A 14 0.54 4.04 21.49
N GLU A 15 -0.31 3.63 22.44
CA GLU A 15 0.13 3.09 23.73
C GLU A 15 1.03 1.87 23.61
N ARG A 16 0.83 1.08 22.54
CA ARG A 16 1.61 -0.12 22.25
C ARG A 16 2.38 0.06 20.97
N ALA A 17 3.61 -0.44 20.93
CA ALA A 17 4.38 -0.50 19.69
C ALA A 17 3.66 -1.37 18.65
N ALA A 18 3.57 -0.87 17.44
CA ALA A 18 3.13 -1.65 16.28
C ALA A 18 4.23 -2.60 15.84
N PHE A 19 3.86 -3.66 15.10
CA PHE A 19 4.83 -4.58 14.54
C PHE A 19 4.67 -4.71 13.03
N ILE A 20 5.81 -4.90 12.35
CA ILE A 20 5.88 -5.12 10.91
C ILE A 20 6.64 -6.41 10.63
N HIS A 21 6.09 -7.25 9.76
CA HIS A 21 6.78 -8.43 9.27
C HIS A 21 7.71 -8.06 8.11
N ILE A 22 8.82 -8.79 7.94
CA ILE A 22 9.81 -8.53 6.89
C ILE A 22 9.19 -8.50 5.48
N ASP A 23 8.20 -9.33 5.22
CA ASP A 23 7.50 -9.38 3.93
C ASP A 23 6.65 -8.12 3.66
N ASP A 24 6.33 -7.34 4.70
CA ASP A 24 5.55 -6.10 4.63
C ASP A 24 6.42 -4.85 4.51
N ILE A 25 7.74 -5.00 4.41
CA ILE A 25 8.68 -3.90 4.25
C ILE A 25 8.99 -3.70 2.77
N ILE A 26 8.80 -2.47 2.30
CA ILE A 26 9.18 -2.06 0.95
C ILE A 26 10.54 -1.36 1.04
N PRO A 27 11.58 -1.83 0.33
CA PRO A 27 12.86 -1.13 0.25
C PRO A 27 12.69 0.29 -0.27
N GLU A 28 13.45 1.24 0.27
CA GLU A 28 13.40 2.65 -0.10
C GLU A 28 13.57 2.87 -1.62
N GLU A 29 14.38 2.05 -2.25
CA GLU A 29 14.64 2.06 -3.69
C GLU A 29 13.39 1.76 -4.56
N GLU A 30 12.37 1.12 -3.97
CA GLU A 30 11.11 0.80 -4.68
C GLU A 30 10.04 1.87 -4.49
N MET A 31 10.21 2.80 -3.56
CA MET A 31 9.23 3.86 -3.30
C MET A 31 9.22 4.95 -4.36
N ASP A 32 10.29 5.09 -5.13
CA ASP A 32 10.43 6.15 -6.14
C ASP A 32 9.77 5.83 -7.50
N GLY A 33 8.99 4.76 -7.58
CA GLY A 33 8.18 4.45 -8.76
C GLY A 33 8.94 3.94 -10.00
N HIS A 34 10.24 3.72 -9.89
CA HIS A 34 11.10 3.29 -11.00
C HIS A 34 11.68 1.88 -10.84
N GLY A 35 11.34 1.19 -9.77
CA GLY A 35 11.84 -0.15 -9.49
C GLY A 35 11.06 -1.24 -10.22
N LYS A 36 11.70 -1.94 -11.16
CA LYS A 36 11.21 -3.24 -11.62
C LYS A 36 11.18 -4.19 -10.42
N ARG A 37 10.01 -4.69 -10.04
CA ARG A 37 9.90 -5.83 -9.12
C ARG A 37 10.65 -7.02 -9.73
N ASN A 38 11.92 -7.16 -9.42
CA ASN A 38 12.64 -8.40 -9.68
C ASN A 38 12.15 -9.43 -8.66
N SER A 39 11.38 -10.38 -9.13
CA SER A 39 10.68 -11.42 -8.39
C SER A 39 11.58 -12.46 -7.70
N ARG A 40 12.87 -12.22 -7.54
CA ARG A 40 13.82 -13.12 -6.89
C ARG A 40 15.03 -12.37 -6.29
N LYS A 41 14.78 -11.29 -5.53
CA LYS A 41 15.84 -10.82 -4.65
C LYS A 41 15.88 -11.71 -3.41
N GLU A 42 17.07 -12.21 -3.09
CA GLU A 42 17.35 -12.85 -1.81
C GLU A 42 16.77 -11.98 -0.70
N LYS A 43 16.04 -12.61 0.23
CA LYS A 43 15.46 -11.91 1.39
C LYS A 43 16.60 -11.26 2.17
N GLN A 44 16.68 -9.93 2.10
CA GLN A 44 17.63 -9.19 2.91
C GLN A 44 17.22 -9.27 4.39
N PRO A 45 18.17 -9.35 5.31
CA PRO A 45 17.85 -9.28 6.74
C PRO A 45 17.09 -7.99 7.08
N ILE A 46 16.17 -8.09 8.05
CA ILE A 46 15.31 -6.97 8.45
C ILE A 46 16.10 -5.74 8.91
N ASP A 47 17.24 -5.93 9.54
CA ASP A 47 18.13 -4.87 10.00
C ASP A 47 18.81 -4.10 8.85
N LYS A 48 18.90 -4.69 7.67
CA LYS A 48 19.35 -4.00 6.45
C LYS A 48 18.22 -3.23 5.75
N LEU A 49 16.98 -3.69 5.90
CA LEU A 49 15.81 -3.06 5.31
C LEU A 49 15.31 -1.89 6.14
N LEU A 50 15.45 -1.98 7.46
CA LEU A 50 15.01 -0.97 8.42
C LEU A 50 16.22 -0.41 9.15
N LYS A 51 16.50 0.88 8.95
CA LYS A 51 17.52 1.62 9.68
C LYS A 51 16.86 2.47 10.75
N GLU A 52 17.39 2.39 11.96
CA GLU A 52 16.96 3.25 13.07
C GLU A 52 17.05 4.73 12.69
N GLY A 53 16.02 5.49 13.03
CA GLY A 53 15.94 6.92 12.74
C GLY A 53 15.47 7.26 11.33
N ASN A 54 15.37 6.30 10.41
CA ASN A 54 14.84 6.55 9.08
C ASN A 54 13.31 6.56 9.09
N PRO A 55 12.67 7.53 8.43
CA PRO A 55 11.23 7.57 8.30
C PRO A 55 10.73 6.48 7.37
N ILE A 56 9.57 5.92 7.69
CA ILE A 56 8.86 4.98 6.81
C ILE A 56 7.39 5.34 6.71
N LEU A 57 6.80 5.08 5.55
CA LEU A 57 5.37 5.19 5.32
C LEU A 57 4.74 3.82 5.52
N VAL A 58 3.77 3.73 6.42
CA VAL A 58 3.10 2.47 6.74
C VAL A 58 1.59 2.64 6.81
N GLN A 59 0.89 1.55 6.56
CA GLN A 59 -0.54 1.44 6.73
C GLN A 59 -0.86 0.42 7.82
N VAL A 60 -1.85 0.72 8.66
CA VAL A 60 -2.34 -0.26 9.64
C VAL A 60 -3.15 -1.32 8.89
N SER A 61 -2.70 -2.57 8.97
CA SER A 61 -3.38 -3.71 8.34
C SER A 61 -4.31 -4.42 9.30
N LYS A 62 -3.96 -4.44 10.59
CA LYS A 62 -4.83 -4.95 11.66
C LYS A 62 -4.67 -4.09 12.91
N GLY A 63 -5.79 -3.72 13.52
CA GLY A 63 -5.80 -3.00 14.79
C GLY A 63 -5.22 -3.80 15.94
N PRO A 64 -4.94 -3.14 17.08
CA PRO A 64 -4.47 -3.81 18.30
C PRO A 64 -5.49 -4.84 18.78
N ILE A 65 -5.01 -6.01 19.20
CA ILE A 65 -5.83 -7.09 19.78
C ILE A 65 -5.20 -7.56 21.09
N GLY A 66 -5.97 -7.52 22.17
CA GLY A 66 -5.49 -7.93 23.49
C GLY A 66 -4.25 -7.16 23.90
N THR A 67 -3.14 -7.86 24.15
CA THR A 67 -1.84 -7.26 24.51
C THR A 67 -0.97 -6.92 23.31
N LYS A 68 -1.36 -7.33 22.09
CA LYS A 68 -0.61 -7.07 20.86
C LYS A 68 -0.95 -5.68 20.32
N GLY A 69 0.07 -4.95 19.87
CA GLY A 69 -0.07 -3.73 19.10
C GLY A 69 -0.58 -3.97 17.68
N ALA A 70 -0.85 -2.90 16.94
CA ALA A 70 -1.31 -2.97 15.56
C ALA A 70 -0.28 -3.66 14.66
N ARG A 71 -0.76 -4.43 13.68
CA ARG A 71 0.06 -4.89 12.56
C ARG A 71 0.06 -3.82 11.49
N ILE A 72 1.23 -3.50 10.98
CA ILE A 72 1.43 -2.49 9.95
C ILE A 72 2.13 -3.09 8.74
N THR A 73 1.96 -2.46 7.60
CA THR A 73 2.59 -2.85 6.33
C THR A 73 3.08 -1.63 5.57
N GLY A 74 4.21 -1.78 4.87
CA GLY A 74 4.69 -0.82 3.89
C GLY A 74 3.97 -0.94 2.54
N HIS A 75 3.24 -2.02 2.30
CA HIS A 75 2.45 -2.24 1.10
C HIS A 75 1.10 -1.53 1.22
N VAL A 76 1.07 -0.26 0.83
CA VAL A 76 -0.15 0.55 0.90
C VAL A 76 -1.14 0.07 -0.16
N SER A 77 -2.41 -0.07 0.24
CA SER A 77 -3.53 -0.30 -0.67
C SER A 77 -4.64 0.70 -0.37
N MET A 78 -5.22 1.27 -1.42
CA MET A 78 -6.18 2.36 -1.30
C MET A 78 -7.50 1.96 -1.94
N PRO A 79 -8.53 1.62 -1.14
CA PRO A 79 -9.82 1.22 -1.67
C PRO A 79 -10.60 2.44 -2.16
N GLY A 80 -10.98 2.41 -3.43
CA GLY A 80 -11.99 3.29 -4.00
C GLY A 80 -13.36 2.62 -3.98
N ARG A 81 -14.30 3.19 -4.72
CA ARG A 81 -15.64 2.64 -4.85
C ARG A 81 -15.64 1.33 -5.63
N ASN A 82 -14.95 1.30 -6.77
CA ASN A 82 -14.92 0.18 -7.72
C ASN A 82 -13.56 -0.49 -7.83
N LEU A 83 -12.51 0.17 -7.43
CA LEU A 83 -11.13 -0.23 -7.60
C LEU A 83 -10.38 -0.15 -6.28
N VAL A 84 -9.32 -0.96 -6.16
CA VAL A 84 -8.28 -0.77 -5.15
C VAL A 84 -7.01 -0.35 -5.89
N TYR A 85 -6.43 0.77 -5.51
CA TYR A 85 -5.15 1.24 -6.04
C TYR A 85 -4.01 0.71 -5.18
N ILE A 86 -3.00 0.15 -5.82
CA ILE A 86 -1.81 -0.39 -5.15
C ILE A 86 -0.59 0.38 -5.66
N PRO A 87 -0.16 1.42 -4.92
CA PRO A 87 1.03 2.18 -5.29
C PRO A 87 2.26 1.27 -5.39
N GLY A 88 3.11 1.54 -6.37
CA GLY A 88 4.33 0.76 -6.62
C GLY A 88 4.11 -0.59 -7.32
N SER A 89 2.87 -0.97 -7.59
CA SER A 89 2.54 -2.14 -8.41
C SER A 89 2.16 -1.71 -9.82
N LYS A 90 2.38 -2.59 -10.79
CA LYS A 90 1.92 -2.44 -12.18
C LYS A 90 0.85 -3.47 -12.55
N THR A 91 0.50 -4.35 -11.61
CA THR A 91 -0.44 -5.44 -11.84
C THR A 91 -1.87 -4.95 -11.97
N LEU A 92 -2.64 -5.58 -12.84
CA LEU A 92 -4.08 -5.39 -12.94
C LEU A 92 -4.76 -6.72 -12.61
N GLY A 93 -5.49 -6.72 -11.50
CA GLY A 93 -6.26 -7.87 -11.05
C GLY A 93 -7.76 -7.62 -11.14
N VAL A 94 -8.53 -8.69 -11.17
CA VAL A 94 -10.00 -8.65 -11.13
C VAL A 94 -10.50 -9.60 -10.05
N SER A 95 -11.49 -9.17 -9.29
CA SER A 95 -12.14 -10.00 -8.27
C SER A 95 -12.58 -11.34 -8.88
N ARG A 96 -12.27 -12.44 -8.19
CA ARG A 96 -12.68 -13.78 -8.60
C ARG A 96 -14.18 -13.99 -8.55
N GLN A 97 -14.91 -13.13 -7.84
CA GLN A 97 -16.37 -13.22 -7.70
C GLN A 97 -17.11 -12.68 -8.93
N ILE A 98 -16.42 -11.98 -9.83
CA ILE A 98 -16.97 -11.62 -11.14
C ILE A 98 -16.81 -12.82 -12.06
N ALA A 99 -17.88 -13.56 -12.26
CA ALA A 99 -17.84 -14.85 -12.97
C ALA A 99 -17.87 -14.72 -14.49
N ASP A 100 -18.53 -13.70 -15.03
CA ASP A 100 -18.68 -13.48 -16.48
C ASP A 100 -17.35 -13.07 -17.11
N GLU A 101 -16.80 -13.92 -17.97
CA GLU A 101 -15.51 -13.66 -18.64
C GLU A 101 -15.55 -12.42 -19.56
N ARG A 102 -16.67 -12.14 -20.21
CA ARG A 102 -16.82 -10.95 -21.06
C ARG A 102 -16.79 -9.68 -20.22
N GLU A 103 -17.45 -9.71 -19.07
CA GLU A 103 -17.45 -8.58 -18.14
C GLU A 103 -16.06 -8.37 -17.53
N ARG A 104 -15.36 -9.44 -17.16
CA ARG A 104 -13.97 -9.37 -16.69
C ARG A 104 -13.08 -8.71 -17.72
N ASP A 105 -13.17 -9.13 -18.96
CA ASP A 105 -12.37 -8.57 -20.06
C ASP A 105 -12.73 -7.11 -20.35
N ARG A 106 -14.02 -6.77 -20.31
CA ARG A 106 -14.49 -5.39 -20.49
C ARG A 106 -13.88 -4.47 -19.43
N LEU A 107 -13.98 -4.84 -18.15
CA LEU A 107 -13.46 -4.06 -17.05
C LEU A 107 -11.94 -3.92 -17.12
N LYS A 108 -11.22 -5.02 -17.41
CA LYS A 108 -9.77 -4.99 -17.59
C LYS A 108 -9.35 -4.04 -18.72
N ASN A 109 -10.02 -4.11 -19.86
CA ASN A 109 -9.70 -3.28 -21.02
C ASN A 109 -9.91 -1.80 -20.71
N ILE A 110 -10.99 -1.45 -20.01
CA ILE A 110 -11.27 -0.08 -19.60
C ILE A 110 -10.19 0.43 -18.64
N VAL A 111 -9.92 -0.30 -17.58
CA VAL A 111 -8.95 0.14 -16.56
C VAL A 111 -7.54 0.19 -17.14
N ASN A 112 -7.15 -0.79 -17.96
CA ASN A 112 -5.84 -0.82 -18.58
C ASN A 112 -5.60 0.38 -19.53
N ARG A 113 -6.64 0.81 -20.23
CA ARG A 113 -6.58 1.97 -21.11
C ARG A 113 -6.53 3.30 -20.36
N LEU A 114 -7.24 3.39 -19.25
CA LEU A 114 -7.41 4.64 -18.49
C LEU A 114 -6.35 4.86 -17.41
N LYS A 115 -5.76 3.79 -16.89
CA LYS A 115 -4.76 3.90 -15.83
C LYS A 115 -3.42 4.42 -16.34
N PRO A 116 -2.63 5.11 -15.50
CA PRO A 116 -1.21 5.33 -15.79
C PRO A 116 -0.50 3.98 -16.00
N GLU A 117 0.50 3.97 -16.90
CA GLU A 117 1.21 2.74 -17.29
C GLU A 117 1.84 2.00 -16.10
N ASP A 118 2.33 2.74 -15.13
CA ASP A 118 3.02 2.24 -13.95
C ASP A 118 2.12 2.06 -12.71
N ALA A 119 0.81 2.20 -12.88
CA ALA A 119 -0.16 2.07 -11.77
C ALA A 119 -0.77 0.66 -11.71
N GLY A 120 -0.84 0.11 -10.49
CA GLY A 120 -1.50 -1.16 -10.21
C GLY A 120 -2.89 -0.97 -9.63
N PHE A 121 -3.85 -1.78 -10.12
CA PHE A 121 -5.23 -1.78 -9.63
C PHE A 121 -5.77 -3.19 -9.49
N ILE A 122 -6.68 -3.35 -8.53
CA ILE A 122 -7.55 -4.52 -8.42
C ILE A 122 -8.98 -4.05 -8.64
N ILE A 123 -9.67 -4.67 -9.59
CA ILE A 123 -11.07 -4.39 -9.88
C ILE A 123 -11.94 -5.17 -8.89
N ARG A 124 -12.74 -4.43 -8.11
CA ARG A 124 -13.60 -5.00 -7.08
C ARG A 124 -14.87 -5.59 -7.69
N THR A 125 -15.49 -6.51 -6.96
CA THR A 125 -16.75 -7.15 -7.37
C THR A 125 -17.85 -6.12 -7.67
N VAL A 126 -17.92 -5.05 -6.91
CA VAL A 126 -18.92 -3.98 -7.08
C VAL A 126 -18.76 -3.20 -8.40
N ALA A 127 -17.64 -3.35 -9.09
CA ALA A 127 -17.40 -2.76 -10.41
C ALA A 127 -18.20 -3.44 -11.53
N GLU A 128 -18.76 -4.60 -11.28
CA GLU A 128 -19.56 -5.33 -12.27
C GLU A 128 -20.69 -4.45 -12.82
N ASN A 129 -20.78 -4.37 -14.15
CA ASN A 129 -21.73 -3.55 -14.89
C ASN A 129 -21.59 -2.01 -14.70
N ARG A 130 -20.53 -1.55 -14.10
CA ARG A 130 -20.28 -0.12 -13.98
C ARG A 130 -19.80 0.47 -15.30
N SER A 131 -20.10 1.76 -15.50
CA SER A 131 -19.70 2.49 -16.70
C SER A 131 -18.21 2.81 -16.72
N GLU A 132 -17.71 3.11 -17.91
CA GLU A 132 -16.34 3.62 -18.08
C GLU A 132 -16.11 4.91 -17.28
N ASP A 133 -17.09 5.81 -17.26
CA ASP A 133 -17.00 7.07 -16.50
C ASP A 133 -16.88 6.82 -14.99
N ASP A 134 -17.58 5.83 -14.46
CA ASP A 134 -17.48 5.45 -13.05
C ASP A 134 -16.06 4.97 -12.71
N LEU A 135 -15.49 4.14 -13.57
CA LEU A 135 -14.12 3.63 -13.39
C LEU A 135 -13.08 4.73 -13.54
N HIS A 136 -13.26 5.62 -14.50
CA HIS A 136 -12.37 6.76 -14.73
C HIS A 136 -12.35 7.71 -13.54
N SER A 137 -13.52 8.04 -12.99
CA SER A 137 -13.63 8.86 -11.79
C SER A 137 -12.91 8.25 -10.60
N ASP A 138 -13.02 6.93 -10.43
CA ASP A 138 -12.37 6.21 -9.34
C ASP A 138 -10.83 6.20 -9.50
N ILE A 139 -10.34 5.97 -10.70
CA ILE A 139 -8.91 6.03 -11.01
C ILE A 139 -8.35 7.42 -10.67
N ASN A 140 -8.98 8.47 -11.15
CA ASN A 140 -8.54 9.84 -10.92
C ASN A 140 -8.55 10.21 -9.43
N TYR A 141 -9.60 9.82 -8.73
CA TYR A 141 -9.70 10.03 -7.29
C TYR A 141 -8.57 9.35 -6.52
N LEU A 142 -8.31 8.08 -6.80
CA LEU A 142 -7.29 7.31 -6.10
C LEU A 142 -5.86 7.79 -6.41
N ILE A 143 -5.58 8.15 -7.65
CA ILE A 143 -4.29 8.74 -8.03
C ILE A 143 -4.08 10.08 -7.31
N SER A 144 -5.09 10.94 -7.30
CA SER A 144 -5.01 12.24 -6.61
C SER A 144 -4.82 12.08 -5.10
N LEU A 145 -5.51 11.12 -4.50
CA LEU A 145 -5.37 10.82 -3.08
C LEU A 145 -3.94 10.35 -2.74
N TRP A 146 -3.38 9.49 -3.56
CA TRP A 146 -2.00 9.03 -3.39
C TRP A 146 -0.99 10.17 -3.52
N GLU A 147 -1.16 11.04 -4.51
CA GLU A 147 -0.30 12.22 -4.67
C GLU A 147 -0.36 13.15 -3.45
N ASP A 148 -1.55 13.33 -2.86
CA ASP A 148 -1.71 14.09 -1.63
C ASP A 148 -0.96 13.47 -0.45
N ILE A 149 -1.09 12.14 -0.27
CA ILE A 149 -0.37 11.41 0.77
C ILE A 149 1.14 11.50 0.58
N ARG A 150 1.64 11.34 -0.64
CA ARG A 150 3.06 11.48 -0.95
C ARG A 150 3.58 12.88 -0.65
N GLY A 151 2.82 13.91 -1.01
CA GLY A 151 3.15 15.29 -0.70
C GLY A 151 3.31 15.53 0.80
N LYS A 152 2.37 15.02 1.59
CA LYS A 152 2.42 15.10 3.06
C LYS A 152 3.60 14.32 3.64
N TYR A 153 3.88 13.14 3.10
CA TYR A 153 5.03 12.31 3.51
C TYR A 153 6.35 13.07 3.35
N GLN A 154 6.49 13.85 2.27
CA GLN A 154 7.71 14.60 1.98
C GLN A 154 7.87 15.86 2.85
N THR A 155 6.78 16.44 3.35
CA THR A 155 6.78 17.74 4.01
C THR A 155 6.57 17.67 5.52
N GLN A 156 5.96 16.62 6.04
CA GLN A 156 5.66 16.49 7.46
C GLN A 156 6.75 15.73 8.21
N GLU A 157 7.00 16.16 9.46
CA GLU A 157 7.89 15.43 10.35
C GLU A 157 7.20 14.16 10.89
N ALA A 158 7.95 13.07 10.99
CA ALA A 158 7.48 11.84 11.61
C ALA A 158 7.51 11.96 13.16
N PRO A 159 6.57 11.34 13.85
CA PRO A 159 5.43 10.58 13.36
C PRO A 159 4.22 11.48 13.05
N SER A 160 3.51 11.21 11.96
CA SER A 160 2.28 11.92 11.63
C SER A 160 1.26 11.01 10.93
N LEU A 161 -0.02 11.27 11.18
CA LEU A 161 -1.12 10.62 10.49
C LEU A 161 -1.40 11.36 9.18
N LEU A 162 -1.21 10.70 8.04
CA LEU A 162 -1.36 11.33 6.72
C LEU A 162 -2.77 11.22 6.18
N HIS A 163 -3.47 10.12 6.48
CA HIS A 163 -4.85 9.92 6.08
C HIS A 163 -5.56 8.98 7.06
N SER A 164 -6.57 9.48 7.76
CA SER A 164 -7.25 8.75 8.84
C SER A 164 -8.08 7.56 8.34
N ASP A 165 -8.81 7.73 7.25
CA ASP A 165 -9.69 6.68 6.71
C ASP A 165 -8.92 5.45 6.20
N LEU A 166 -7.68 5.66 5.75
CA LEU A 166 -6.80 4.60 5.28
C LEU A 166 -5.81 4.13 6.35
N ASN A 167 -5.78 4.77 7.52
CA ASN A 167 -4.77 4.53 8.56
C ASN A 167 -3.33 4.56 8.02
N VAL A 168 -3.06 5.47 7.09
CA VAL A 168 -1.73 5.66 6.53
C VAL A 168 -0.94 6.59 7.41
N ILE A 169 0.22 6.14 7.86
CA ILE A 169 1.00 6.78 8.90
C ILE A 169 2.45 6.94 8.43
N PHE A 170 2.96 8.15 8.56
CA PHE A 170 4.39 8.44 8.43
C PHE A 170 5.05 8.31 9.79
N ARG A 171 6.06 7.44 9.91
CA ARG A 171 6.75 7.16 11.18
C ARG A 171 8.25 7.11 11.01
N THR A 172 8.95 7.48 12.07
CA THR A 172 10.39 7.26 12.22
C THR A 172 10.61 5.97 13.01
N LEU A 173 11.53 5.14 12.53
CA LEU A 173 11.96 3.94 13.25
C LEU A 173 12.63 4.33 14.58
N ARG A 174 12.19 3.67 15.63
CA ARG A 174 12.85 3.67 16.93
C ARG A 174 13.17 2.23 17.34
N ASP A 175 14.15 2.10 18.20
CA ASP A 175 14.54 0.80 18.78
C ASP A 175 13.37 0.02 19.38
#